data_37cd4c5c342a2e7a606b9487ae358515
#
_entry.id   37cd4c5c342a2e7a606b9487ae358515
#
_cell.length_a   1.000
_cell.length_b   1.000
_cell.length_c   1.000
_cell.angle_alpha   90.00
_cell.angle_beta   90.00
_cell.angle_gamma   90.00
#
_symmetry.space_group_name_H-M   'P 1'
#
loop_
_entity.id
_entity.type
_entity.pdbx_description
1 polymer ?
#
loop_
_entity_poly.entity_id
_entity_poly.type
_entity_poly.pdbx_seq_one_letter_code
_entity_poly.pdbx_strand_id
1 'polypeptide(L)'
;MIELKNLSKAFGKDKQVIENLNCTIPDNAIYGLVGANGAGKSTLLRLICSIYEPDKGEILIDNVNSFDNEDIKENIVFIPDDLFFFNNYNLIDTAKFYQSFYKDFDLEFVKNEAKLLKLDISKTISSFSKGMKRQCALLCAIACNTKYLFFDETFDGLDPVIRKHFKDLLIKQMTKQDTTIIMTSHNLRELEDICDNLGLLYKGSILFEGDIDNLKTNMIKVQISLKSDFDKNTFKDFEILSYKKIGNIATIIMEDNKNCLLYTSPSPRDRSLS
;
A
#
# COMPACT_ATOMS: atom_id res chain seq x y z
N MET A 1 2.11 -4.78 16.20
CA MET A 1 1.91 -5.83 15.17
C MET A 1 0.42 -5.99 14.89
N ILE A 2 0.04 -6.13 13.60
CA ILE A 2 -1.36 -6.35 13.21
C ILE A 2 -1.47 -7.76 12.63
N GLU A 3 -2.37 -8.58 13.19
CA GLU A 3 -2.63 -9.94 12.74
C GLU A 3 -4.08 -10.08 12.26
N LEU A 4 -4.27 -10.59 11.07
CA LEU A 4 -5.56 -10.89 10.47
C LEU A 4 -5.71 -12.41 10.43
N LYS A 5 -6.74 -12.97 11.10
CA LYS A 5 -6.92 -14.41 11.26
C LYS A 5 -8.25 -14.86 10.68
N ASN A 6 -8.20 -15.66 9.62
CA ASN A 6 -9.36 -16.23 8.92
C ASN A 6 -10.44 -15.20 8.58
N LEU A 7 -10.00 -13.99 8.22
CA LEU A 7 -10.86 -12.84 8.04
C LEU A 7 -11.75 -13.00 6.80
N SER A 8 -13.05 -12.77 6.97
CA SER A 8 -13.99 -12.81 5.85
C SER A 8 -14.99 -11.65 5.95
N LYS A 9 -15.35 -11.09 4.78
CA LYS A 9 -16.34 -10.05 4.65
C LYS A 9 -17.10 -10.13 3.34
N ALA A 10 -18.43 -10.08 3.43
CA ALA A 10 -19.32 -9.98 2.27
C ALA A 10 -20.21 -8.75 2.37
N PHE A 11 -20.70 -8.28 1.24
CA PHE A 11 -21.71 -7.23 1.15
C PHE A 11 -22.92 -7.74 0.37
N GLY A 12 -24.10 -7.73 1.02
CA GLY A 12 -25.30 -8.32 0.46
C GLY A 12 -25.25 -9.87 0.44
N LYS A 13 -26.12 -10.50 -0.36
CA LYS A 13 -26.29 -11.95 -0.30
C LYS A 13 -25.18 -12.77 -1.00
N ASP A 14 -24.49 -12.17 -2.00
CA ASP A 14 -23.62 -12.94 -2.90
C ASP A 14 -22.27 -12.29 -3.21
N LYS A 15 -21.92 -11.15 -2.60
CA LYS A 15 -20.67 -10.46 -2.92
C LYS A 15 -19.63 -10.63 -1.81
N GLN A 16 -18.95 -11.78 -1.83
CA GLN A 16 -17.75 -12.00 -1.02
C GLN A 16 -16.64 -11.06 -1.50
N VAL A 17 -16.07 -10.28 -0.58
CA VAL A 17 -15.01 -9.30 -0.89
C VAL A 17 -13.71 -9.68 -0.23
N ILE A 18 -13.75 -10.21 0.99
CA ILE A 18 -12.59 -10.79 1.68
C ILE A 18 -12.95 -12.22 2.05
N GLU A 19 -12.07 -13.18 1.76
CA GLU A 19 -12.34 -14.60 1.96
C GLU A 19 -11.16 -15.31 2.64
N ASN A 20 -11.40 -15.75 3.88
CA ASN A 20 -10.46 -16.53 4.70
C ASN A 20 -9.02 -15.93 4.67
N LEU A 21 -8.92 -14.61 4.75
CA LEU A 21 -7.66 -13.89 4.63
C LEU A 21 -6.87 -14.01 5.93
N ASN A 22 -5.61 -14.40 5.79
CA ASN A 22 -4.63 -14.40 6.85
C ASN A 22 -3.47 -13.50 6.41
N CYS A 23 -2.99 -12.63 7.30
CA CYS A 23 -1.90 -11.69 7.02
C CYS A 23 -1.31 -11.20 8.33
N THR A 24 0.00 -10.97 8.35
CA THR A 24 0.70 -10.39 9.50
C THR A 24 1.50 -9.17 9.07
N ILE A 25 1.15 -8.01 9.62
CA ILE A 25 1.82 -6.75 9.33
C ILE A 25 2.77 -6.45 10.48
N PRO A 26 4.08 -6.40 10.23
CA PRO A 26 5.07 -6.16 11.29
C PRO A 26 4.96 -4.74 11.87
N ASP A 27 5.42 -4.58 13.12
CA ASP A 27 5.56 -3.26 13.72
C ASP A 27 6.67 -2.46 13.04
N ASN A 28 6.54 -1.14 13.14
CA ASN A 28 7.53 -0.18 12.66
C ASN A 28 7.99 -0.47 11.22
N ALA A 29 7.02 -0.73 10.34
CA ALA A 29 7.23 -1.02 8.94
C ALA A 29 6.26 -0.25 8.06
N ILE A 30 6.64 -0.02 6.81
CA ILE A 30 5.73 0.47 5.78
C ILE A 30 5.28 -0.73 4.94
N TYR A 31 4.02 -1.12 5.13
CA TYR A 31 3.41 -2.25 4.43
C TYR A 31 2.58 -1.78 3.25
N GLY A 32 2.94 -2.21 2.06
CA GLY A 32 2.21 -1.94 0.83
C GLY A 32 1.20 -3.04 0.51
N LEU A 33 -0.06 -2.69 0.35
CA LEU A 33 -1.10 -3.61 -0.13
C LEU A 33 -1.43 -3.30 -1.59
N VAL A 34 -0.94 -4.12 -2.51
CA VAL A 34 -1.18 -3.96 -3.94
C VAL A 34 -2.31 -4.87 -4.41
N GLY A 35 -3.09 -4.40 -5.39
CA GLY A 35 -4.14 -5.21 -6.00
C GLY A 35 -4.97 -4.41 -7.00
N ALA A 36 -5.63 -5.10 -7.92
CA ALA A 36 -6.53 -4.47 -8.89
C ALA A 36 -7.69 -3.74 -8.20
N ASN A 37 -8.34 -2.83 -8.94
CA ASN A 37 -9.56 -2.18 -8.45
C ASN A 37 -10.63 -3.25 -8.17
N GLY A 38 -11.27 -3.14 -7.01
CA GLY A 38 -12.23 -4.12 -6.54
C GLY A 38 -11.64 -5.39 -5.91
N ALA A 39 -10.31 -5.50 -5.74
CA ALA A 39 -9.68 -6.65 -5.07
C ALA A 39 -10.01 -6.75 -3.56
N GLY A 40 -10.49 -5.66 -2.93
CA GLY A 40 -10.84 -5.62 -1.51
C GLY A 40 -9.93 -4.75 -0.64
N LYS A 41 -8.97 -4.02 -1.22
CA LYS A 41 -7.99 -3.18 -0.49
C LYS A 41 -8.64 -2.22 0.51
N SER A 42 -9.52 -1.35 0.02
CA SER A 42 -10.25 -0.37 0.85
C SER A 42 -11.15 -1.05 1.89
N THR A 43 -11.72 -2.20 1.55
CA THR A 43 -12.51 -3.00 2.50
C THR A 43 -11.63 -3.53 3.61
N LEU A 44 -10.44 -4.06 3.29
CA LEU A 44 -9.49 -4.57 4.27
C LEU A 44 -9.02 -3.47 5.22
N LEU A 45 -8.65 -2.30 4.72
CA LEU A 45 -8.30 -1.16 5.57
C LEU A 45 -9.45 -0.75 6.50
N ARG A 46 -10.68 -0.69 6.00
CA ARG A 46 -11.85 -0.34 6.82
C ARG A 46 -12.18 -1.39 7.89
N LEU A 47 -11.89 -2.66 7.62
CA LEU A 47 -11.97 -3.72 8.62
C LEU A 47 -10.92 -3.52 9.73
N ILE A 48 -9.65 -3.28 9.35
CA ILE A 48 -8.56 -3.03 10.30
C ILE A 48 -8.85 -1.79 11.18
N CYS A 49 -9.41 -0.73 10.58
CA CYS A 49 -9.83 0.48 11.29
C CYS A 49 -11.11 0.31 12.12
N SER A 50 -11.70 -0.89 12.16
CA SER A 50 -12.99 -1.15 12.84
C SER A 50 -14.15 -0.26 12.33
N ILE A 51 -14.08 0.20 11.08
CA ILE A 51 -15.19 0.88 10.39
C ILE A 51 -16.23 -0.16 9.94
N TYR A 52 -15.74 -1.35 9.54
CA TYR A 52 -16.58 -2.50 9.23
C TYR A 52 -16.31 -3.63 10.23
N GLU A 53 -17.38 -4.30 10.63
CA GLU A 53 -17.30 -5.55 11.38
C GLU A 53 -16.99 -6.72 10.43
N PRO A 54 -16.03 -7.61 10.74
CA PRO A 54 -15.82 -8.83 9.99
C PRO A 54 -17.01 -9.79 10.16
N ASP A 55 -17.34 -10.55 9.09
CA ASP A 55 -18.37 -11.58 9.19
C ASP A 55 -17.83 -12.87 9.81
N LYS A 56 -16.52 -13.11 9.67
CA LYS A 56 -15.76 -14.20 10.30
C LYS A 56 -14.32 -13.79 10.53
N GLY A 57 -13.67 -14.47 11.47
CA GLY A 57 -12.29 -14.23 11.83
C GLY A 57 -12.14 -13.08 12.82
N GLU A 58 -10.91 -12.68 13.04
CA GLU A 58 -10.56 -11.61 14.00
C GLU A 58 -9.39 -10.78 13.49
N ILE A 59 -9.31 -9.57 14.00
CA ILE A 59 -8.22 -8.63 13.77
C ILE A 59 -7.61 -8.29 15.11
N LEU A 60 -6.33 -8.60 15.29
CA LEU A 60 -5.59 -8.28 16.48
C LEU A 60 -4.59 -7.16 16.17
N ILE A 61 -4.64 -6.11 16.98
CA ILE A 61 -3.64 -5.03 16.99
C ILE A 61 -2.97 -5.07 18.35
N ASP A 62 -1.65 -5.28 18.39
CA ASP A 62 -0.89 -5.51 19.63
C ASP A 62 -1.47 -6.62 20.51
N ASN A 63 -1.90 -7.73 19.90
CA ASN A 63 -2.56 -8.88 20.53
C ASN A 63 -3.93 -8.57 21.16
N VAL A 64 -4.52 -7.41 20.88
CA VAL A 64 -5.85 -7.02 21.35
C VAL A 64 -6.80 -6.96 20.18
N ASN A 65 -8.03 -7.49 20.34
CA ASN A 65 -9.04 -7.39 19.30
C ASN A 65 -9.37 -5.93 19.01
N SER A 66 -9.23 -5.55 17.73
CA SER A 66 -9.39 -4.14 17.33
C SER A 66 -10.85 -3.71 17.19
N PHE A 67 -11.78 -4.67 17.00
CA PHE A 67 -13.17 -4.33 16.79
C PHE A 67 -13.78 -3.71 18.05
N ASP A 68 -14.38 -2.54 17.86
CA ASP A 68 -15.04 -1.73 18.90
C ASP A 68 -14.15 -1.36 20.11
N ASN A 69 -12.83 -1.26 19.90
CA ASN A 69 -11.85 -0.89 20.92
C ASN A 69 -11.45 0.59 20.76
N GLU A 70 -11.85 1.44 21.69
CA GLU A 70 -11.59 2.89 21.65
C GLU A 70 -10.10 3.20 21.80
N ASP A 71 -9.38 2.52 22.70
CA ASP A 71 -7.94 2.74 22.93
C ASP A 71 -7.12 2.47 21.66
N ILE A 72 -7.52 1.48 20.87
CA ILE A 72 -6.88 1.18 19.59
C ILE A 72 -7.23 2.27 18.56
N LYS A 73 -8.50 2.70 18.50
CA LYS A 73 -8.96 3.70 17.53
C LYS A 73 -8.28 5.06 17.73
N GLU A 74 -8.01 5.46 18.97
CA GLU A 74 -7.27 6.70 19.28
C GLU A 74 -5.85 6.71 18.68
N ASN A 75 -5.28 5.53 18.44
CA ASN A 75 -3.93 5.35 17.89
C ASN A 75 -3.91 5.10 16.38
N ILE A 76 -5.05 5.22 15.70
CA ILE A 76 -5.18 5.01 14.24
C ILE A 76 -5.57 6.30 13.54
N VAL A 77 -4.87 6.63 12.44
CA VAL A 77 -5.36 7.58 11.44
C VAL A 77 -5.59 6.85 10.14
N PHE A 78 -6.76 7.04 9.55
CA PHE A 78 -7.13 6.48 8.26
C PHE A 78 -7.47 7.60 7.28
N ILE A 79 -6.78 7.63 6.14
CA ILE A 79 -7.04 8.54 5.02
C ILE A 79 -7.60 7.73 3.86
N PRO A 80 -8.89 7.90 3.52
CA PRO A 80 -9.52 7.21 2.40
C PRO A 80 -9.12 7.83 1.06
N ASP A 81 -9.31 7.10 -0.05
CA ASP A 81 -9.09 7.61 -1.42
C ASP A 81 -10.03 8.80 -1.73
N ASP A 82 -11.30 8.68 -1.32
CA ASP A 82 -12.28 9.79 -1.44
C ASP A 82 -12.16 10.71 -0.23
N LEU A 83 -11.41 11.78 -0.41
CA LEU A 83 -11.11 12.75 0.66
C LEU A 83 -12.30 13.67 0.91
N PHE A 84 -12.72 13.73 2.17
CA PHE A 84 -13.70 14.69 2.63
C PHE A 84 -13.03 15.86 3.37
N PHE A 85 -13.43 17.10 3.00
CA PHE A 85 -13.07 18.32 3.70
C PHE A 85 -14.30 19.21 3.86
N PHE A 86 -14.41 19.90 4.98
CA PHE A 86 -15.47 20.88 5.16
C PHE A 86 -15.30 22.04 4.15
N ASN A 87 -16.38 22.43 3.49
CA ASN A 87 -16.35 23.34 2.33
C ASN A 87 -15.61 24.67 2.60
N ASN A 88 -15.71 25.21 3.81
CA ASN A 88 -15.18 26.52 4.18
C ASN A 88 -13.85 26.40 4.95
N TYR A 89 -13.31 25.20 5.14
CA TYR A 89 -12.06 24.99 5.89
C TYR A 89 -10.86 25.21 4.99
N ASN A 90 -9.88 25.95 5.52
CA ASN A 90 -8.51 25.96 5.02
C ASN A 90 -7.69 24.85 5.70
N LEU A 91 -6.40 24.75 5.36
CA LEU A 91 -5.53 23.72 5.93
C LEU A 91 -5.38 23.86 7.47
N ILE A 92 -5.32 25.07 7.98
CA ILE A 92 -5.16 25.31 9.43
C ILE A 92 -6.44 24.97 10.19
N ASP A 93 -7.61 25.26 9.62
CA ASP A 93 -8.90 24.88 10.22
C ASP A 93 -9.05 23.35 10.26
N THR A 94 -8.65 22.67 9.18
CA THR A 94 -8.61 21.22 9.13
C THR A 94 -7.63 20.64 10.14
N ALA A 95 -6.43 21.19 10.24
CA ALA A 95 -5.42 20.76 11.23
C ALA A 95 -5.93 20.93 12.67
N LYS A 96 -6.59 22.04 13.00
CA LYS A 96 -7.21 22.24 14.32
C LYS A 96 -8.35 21.26 14.59
N PHE A 97 -9.10 20.85 13.56
CA PHE A 97 -10.11 19.81 13.69
C PHE A 97 -9.47 18.47 14.07
N TYR A 98 -8.39 18.05 13.41
CA TYR A 98 -7.63 16.86 13.81
C TYR A 98 -7.06 17.01 15.24
N GLN A 99 -6.50 18.16 15.57
CA GLN A 99 -5.96 18.46 16.91
C GLN A 99 -7.00 18.26 18.04
N SER A 100 -8.30 18.39 17.76
CA SER A 100 -9.33 18.17 18.77
C SER A 100 -9.54 16.68 19.14
N PHE A 101 -9.04 15.75 18.30
CA PHE A 101 -9.14 14.30 18.52
C PHE A 101 -7.80 13.67 18.92
N TYR A 102 -6.68 14.19 18.43
CA TYR A 102 -5.35 13.61 18.62
C TYR A 102 -4.53 14.48 19.56
N LYS A 103 -4.19 13.96 20.76
CA LYS A 103 -3.52 14.70 21.84
C LYS A 103 -2.15 15.25 21.46
N ASP A 104 -1.40 14.45 20.68
CA ASP A 104 -0.02 14.73 20.29
C ASP A 104 0.09 15.40 18.90
N PHE A 105 -1.00 16.03 18.46
CA PHE A 105 -1.06 16.67 17.15
C PHE A 105 -0.08 17.86 17.04
N ASP A 106 0.80 17.83 16.03
CA ASP A 106 1.80 18.87 15.78
C ASP A 106 1.31 19.90 14.73
N LEU A 107 0.67 20.97 15.21
CA LEU A 107 0.19 22.05 14.34
C LEU A 107 1.34 22.84 13.68
N GLU A 108 2.48 22.98 14.36
CA GLU A 108 3.63 23.70 13.83
C GLU A 108 4.29 22.90 12.69
N PHE A 109 4.33 21.58 12.79
CA PHE A 109 4.72 20.71 11.67
C PHE A 109 3.88 21.02 10.42
N VAL A 110 2.56 21.04 10.55
CA VAL A 110 1.67 21.34 9.41
C VAL A 110 1.97 22.70 8.78
N LYS A 111 2.16 23.73 9.57
CA LYS A 111 2.49 25.09 9.07
C LYS A 111 3.83 25.12 8.33
N ASN A 112 4.84 24.48 8.89
CA ASN A 112 6.19 24.46 8.32
C ASN A 112 6.22 23.68 6.99
N GLU A 113 5.60 22.50 6.96
CA GLU A 113 5.52 21.69 5.75
C GLU A 113 4.64 22.33 4.67
N ALA A 114 3.54 22.98 5.04
CA ALA A 114 2.70 23.72 4.11
C ALA A 114 3.50 24.83 3.40
N LYS A 115 4.37 25.54 4.13
CA LYS A 115 5.27 26.55 3.56
C LYS A 115 6.28 25.95 2.58
N LEU A 116 6.89 24.81 2.91
CA LEU A 116 7.83 24.08 2.04
C LEU A 116 7.15 23.60 0.75
N LEU A 117 5.93 23.07 0.88
CA LEU A 117 5.11 22.60 -0.23
C LEU A 117 4.40 23.73 -1.00
N LYS A 118 4.59 24.99 -0.57
CA LYS A 118 3.95 26.20 -1.16
C LYS A 118 2.43 26.10 -1.19
N LEU A 119 1.84 25.45 -0.18
CA LEU A 119 0.38 25.43 0.00
C LEU A 119 -0.06 26.75 0.62
N ASP A 120 -1.00 27.42 -0.01
CA ASP A 120 -1.56 28.68 0.48
C ASP A 120 -2.58 28.40 1.60
N ILE A 121 -2.13 28.51 2.85
CA ILE A 121 -2.94 28.23 4.04
C ILE A 121 -4.10 29.21 4.25
N SER A 122 -4.19 30.31 3.49
CA SER A 122 -5.31 31.24 3.53
C SER A 122 -6.50 30.81 2.67
N LYS A 123 -6.26 29.91 1.70
CA LYS A 123 -7.28 29.41 0.78
C LYS A 123 -8.01 28.22 1.36
N THR A 124 -9.29 28.10 1.02
CA THR A 124 -10.08 26.92 1.34
C THR A 124 -9.57 25.69 0.58
N ILE A 125 -9.54 24.53 1.24
CA ILE A 125 -9.08 23.27 0.61
C ILE A 125 -9.96 22.88 -0.57
N SER A 126 -11.23 23.26 -0.57
CA SER A 126 -12.15 23.02 -1.70
C SER A 126 -11.63 23.58 -3.02
N SER A 127 -10.88 24.71 -2.99
CA SER A 127 -10.29 25.35 -4.18
C SER A 127 -8.98 24.69 -4.67
N PHE A 128 -8.43 23.73 -3.93
CA PHE A 128 -7.17 23.08 -4.28
C PHE A 128 -7.35 21.98 -5.34
N SER A 129 -6.29 21.72 -6.10
CA SER A 129 -6.23 20.56 -6.99
C SER A 129 -6.33 19.24 -6.19
N LYS A 130 -6.67 18.13 -6.86
CA LYS A 130 -6.72 16.81 -6.22
C LYS A 130 -5.40 16.45 -5.52
N GLY A 131 -4.26 16.72 -6.17
CA GLY A 131 -2.95 16.49 -5.58
C GLY A 131 -2.68 17.36 -4.34
N MET A 132 -3.04 18.66 -4.37
CA MET A 132 -2.90 19.54 -3.19
C MET A 132 -3.82 19.10 -2.04
N LYS A 133 -5.02 18.61 -2.33
CA LYS A 133 -5.92 18.04 -1.31
C LYS A 133 -5.29 16.80 -0.64
N ARG A 134 -4.67 15.92 -1.43
CA ARG A 134 -3.93 14.76 -0.91
C ARG A 134 -2.76 15.19 -0.03
N GLN A 135 -2.00 16.21 -0.43
CA GLN A 135 -0.93 16.78 0.42
C GLN A 135 -1.47 17.28 1.75
N CYS A 136 -2.59 18.01 1.77
CA CYS A 136 -3.24 18.47 3.00
C CYS A 136 -3.64 17.31 3.93
N ALA A 137 -4.24 16.26 3.38
CA ALA A 137 -4.63 15.08 4.13
C ALA A 137 -3.42 14.35 4.74
N LEU A 138 -2.35 14.15 3.95
CA LEU A 138 -1.11 13.52 4.41
C LEU A 138 -0.42 14.33 5.52
N LEU A 139 -0.35 15.66 5.39
CA LEU A 139 0.21 16.53 6.43
C LEU A 139 -0.57 16.40 7.74
N CYS A 140 -1.91 16.44 7.68
CA CYS A 140 -2.74 16.28 8.87
C CYS A 140 -2.57 14.88 9.49
N ALA A 141 -2.49 13.82 8.66
CA ALA A 141 -2.31 12.46 9.14
C ALA A 141 -0.97 12.27 9.88
N ILE A 142 0.13 12.74 9.29
CA ILE A 142 1.47 12.65 9.90
C ILE A 142 1.53 13.47 11.19
N ALA A 143 0.91 14.66 11.19
CA ALA A 143 0.86 15.54 12.37
C ALA A 143 0.11 14.95 13.57
N CYS A 144 -0.74 13.93 13.36
CA CYS A 144 -1.45 13.26 14.47
C CYS A 144 -0.52 12.51 15.42
N ASN A 145 0.71 12.19 15.00
CA ASN A 145 1.70 11.46 15.79
C ASN A 145 1.15 10.14 16.38
N THR A 146 0.35 9.39 15.60
CA THR A 146 -0.24 8.12 16.04
C THR A 146 0.65 6.93 15.69
N LYS A 147 0.41 5.80 16.37
CA LYS A 147 1.15 4.55 16.14
C LYS A 147 0.81 3.90 14.79
N TYR A 148 -0.41 4.09 14.27
CA TYR A 148 -0.89 3.46 13.05
C TYR A 148 -1.39 4.50 12.04
N LEU A 149 -0.81 4.50 10.84
CA LEU A 149 -1.20 5.37 9.73
C LEU A 149 -1.64 4.51 8.54
N PHE A 150 -2.88 4.68 8.10
CA PHE A 150 -3.42 3.92 6.97
C PHE A 150 -3.83 4.85 5.84
N PHE A 151 -3.35 4.56 4.62
CA PHE A 151 -3.52 5.37 3.44
C PHE A 151 -4.14 4.54 2.31
N ASP A 152 -5.39 4.85 1.93
CA ASP A 152 -6.10 4.17 0.85
C ASP A 152 -5.89 4.96 -0.45
N GLU A 153 -5.06 4.45 -1.36
CA GLU A 153 -4.69 5.06 -2.66
C GLU A 153 -4.28 6.56 -2.57
N THR A 154 -3.87 7.01 -1.39
CA THR A 154 -3.61 8.44 -1.12
C THR A 154 -2.35 8.94 -1.83
N PHE A 155 -1.38 8.06 -2.08
CA PHE A 155 -0.13 8.37 -2.78
C PHE A 155 -0.28 8.30 -4.30
N ASP A 156 -1.36 7.71 -4.82
CA ASP A 156 -1.58 7.55 -6.25
C ASP A 156 -1.77 8.91 -6.92
N GLY A 157 -1.03 9.15 -8.01
CA GLY A 157 -1.10 10.40 -8.76
C GLY A 157 -0.47 11.62 -8.08
N LEU A 158 0.30 11.45 -7.01
CA LEU A 158 1.20 12.49 -6.52
C LEU A 158 2.40 12.64 -7.47
N ASP A 159 2.88 13.87 -7.63
CA ASP A 159 4.13 14.14 -8.31
C ASP A 159 5.29 13.37 -7.65
N PRO A 160 6.26 12.80 -8.41
CA PRO A 160 7.37 12.03 -7.84
C PRO A 160 8.19 12.77 -6.79
N VAL A 161 8.40 14.09 -6.94
CA VAL A 161 9.14 14.89 -5.97
C VAL A 161 8.36 15.02 -4.67
N ILE A 162 7.06 15.28 -4.77
CA ILE A 162 6.16 15.37 -3.62
C ILE A 162 6.05 14.00 -2.92
N ARG A 163 5.94 12.91 -3.68
CA ARG A 163 5.90 11.55 -3.13
C ARG A 163 7.17 11.24 -2.34
N LYS A 164 8.35 11.57 -2.89
CA LYS A 164 9.62 11.41 -2.18
C LYS A 164 9.66 12.23 -0.88
N HIS A 165 9.19 13.48 -0.92
CA HIS A 165 9.13 14.32 0.27
C HIS A 165 8.27 13.67 1.38
N PHE A 166 7.08 13.18 1.04
CA PHE A 166 6.22 12.48 2.01
C PHE A 166 6.84 11.17 2.51
N LYS A 167 7.53 10.40 1.64
CA LYS A 167 8.31 9.24 2.08
C LYS A 167 9.33 9.62 3.16
N ASP A 168 10.10 10.68 2.92
CA ASP A 168 11.11 11.15 3.89
C ASP A 168 10.46 11.59 5.21
N LEU A 169 9.26 12.20 5.17
CA LEU A 169 8.49 12.55 6.37
C LEU A 169 8.02 11.33 7.14
N LEU A 170 7.53 10.28 6.44
CA LEU A 170 7.10 9.03 7.07
C LEU A 170 8.27 8.30 7.72
N ILE A 171 9.43 8.22 7.07
CA ILE A 171 10.65 7.64 7.64
C ILE A 171 11.08 8.41 8.90
N LYS A 172 11.03 9.75 8.86
CA LYS A 172 11.30 10.57 10.06
C LYS A 172 10.33 10.29 11.18
N GLN A 173 9.04 10.09 10.86
CA GLN A 173 8.03 9.74 11.85
C GLN A 173 8.34 8.39 12.50
N MET A 174 8.67 7.38 11.71
CA MET A 174 9.03 6.04 12.18
C MET A 174 10.30 6.02 13.05
N THR A 175 11.27 6.91 12.76
CA THR A 175 12.47 7.05 13.61
C THR A 175 12.20 7.77 14.93
N LYS A 176 11.15 8.57 15.00
CA LYS A 176 10.76 9.33 16.18
C LYS A 176 9.95 8.52 17.17
N GLN A 177 9.13 7.63 16.66
CA GLN A 177 8.27 6.70 17.40
C GLN A 177 8.00 5.47 16.53
N ASP A 178 7.70 4.34 17.17
CA ASP A 178 7.36 3.10 16.49
C ASP A 178 6.03 3.24 15.74
N THR A 179 6.08 3.69 14.49
CA THR A 179 4.90 3.89 13.65
C THR A 179 4.80 2.79 12.59
N THR A 180 3.66 2.12 12.53
CA THR A 180 3.34 1.17 11.47
C THR A 180 2.44 1.83 10.44
N ILE A 181 2.80 1.70 9.17
CA ILE A 181 2.13 2.37 8.06
C ILE A 181 1.59 1.33 7.10
N ILE A 182 0.33 1.44 6.71
CA ILE A 182 -0.25 0.62 5.64
C ILE A 182 -0.66 1.54 4.49
N MET A 183 -0.19 1.21 3.30
CA MET A 183 -0.55 1.93 2.08
C MET A 183 -1.18 0.99 1.07
N THR A 184 -2.25 1.42 0.42
CA THR A 184 -2.79 0.69 -0.72
C THR A 184 -2.52 1.41 -2.02
N SER A 185 -2.27 0.65 -3.09
CA SER A 185 -2.23 1.14 -4.46
C SER A 185 -2.63 0.05 -5.44
N HIS A 186 -3.09 0.45 -6.62
CA HIS A 186 -3.24 -0.46 -7.75
C HIS A 186 -1.97 -0.52 -8.63
N ASN A 187 -0.95 0.29 -8.31
CA ASN A 187 0.30 0.39 -9.04
C ASN A 187 1.49 -0.03 -8.15
N LEU A 188 2.02 -1.23 -8.40
CA LEU A 188 3.14 -1.78 -7.65
C LEU A 188 4.35 -0.83 -7.59
N ARG A 189 4.67 -0.15 -8.71
CA ARG A 189 5.84 0.75 -8.79
C ARG A 189 5.77 1.91 -7.79
N GLU A 190 4.57 2.34 -7.42
CA GLU A 190 4.40 3.42 -6.46
C GLU A 190 4.71 3.00 -5.03
N LEU A 191 4.48 1.71 -4.71
CA LEU A 191 4.76 1.13 -3.41
C LEU A 191 6.21 0.64 -3.30
N GLU A 192 6.82 0.16 -4.38
CA GLU A 192 8.21 -0.35 -4.40
C GLU A 192 9.25 0.66 -3.90
N ASP A 193 8.98 1.94 -4.11
CA ASP A 193 9.89 3.00 -3.69
C ASP A 193 9.70 3.44 -2.24
N ILE A 194 8.59 3.03 -1.60
CA ILE A 194 8.20 3.54 -0.28
C ILE A 194 8.18 2.43 0.77
N CYS A 195 7.63 1.27 0.43
CA CYS A 195 7.33 0.20 1.37
C CYS A 195 8.52 -0.72 1.64
N ASP A 196 8.54 -1.33 2.82
CA ASP A 196 9.50 -2.38 3.22
C ASP A 196 8.94 -3.76 2.87
N ASN A 197 7.63 -3.94 3.07
CA ASN A 197 6.91 -5.18 2.83
C ASN A 197 5.75 -4.96 1.87
N LEU A 198 5.41 -5.98 1.09
CA LEU A 198 4.28 -5.97 0.17
C LEU A 198 3.36 -7.18 0.36
N GLY A 199 2.06 -6.92 0.30
CA GLY A 199 1.02 -7.94 0.15
C GLY A 199 0.28 -7.77 -1.17
N LEU A 200 0.15 -8.83 -1.95
CA LEU A 200 -0.65 -8.85 -3.18
C LEU A 200 -2.05 -9.38 -2.87
N LEU A 201 -3.02 -8.48 -2.87
CA LEU A 201 -4.43 -8.84 -2.69
C LEU A 201 -5.07 -9.21 -4.04
N TYR A 202 -5.58 -10.41 -4.14
CA TYR A 202 -6.27 -10.90 -5.32
C TYR A 202 -7.54 -11.65 -4.93
N LYS A 203 -8.68 -11.21 -5.47
CA LYS A 203 -10.01 -11.81 -5.21
C LYS A 203 -10.30 -12.06 -3.71
N GLY A 204 -9.96 -11.08 -2.88
CA GLY A 204 -10.27 -11.11 -1.45
C GLY A 204 -9.32 -11.92 -0.57
N SER A 205 -8.24 -12.48 -1.13
CA SER A 205 -7.21 -13.21 -0.39
C SER A 205 -5.83 -12.64 -0.67
N ILE A 206 -4.88 -12.78 0.27
CA ILE A 206 -3.47 -12.48 0.02
C ILE A 206 -2.88 -13.62 -0.80
N LEU A 207 -2.51 -13.33 -2.03
CA LEU A 207 -1.87 -14.29 -2.93
C LEU A 207 -0.38 -14.44 -2.63
N PHE A 208 0.23 -13.34 -2.21
CA PHE A 208 1.66 -13.25 -1.94
C PHE A 208 1.91 -12.19 -0.86
N GLU A 209 2.87 -12.45 0.01
CA GLU A 209 3.33 -11.53 1.06
C GLU A 209 4.83 -11.69 1.26
N GLY A 210 5.57 -10.56 1.38
CA GLY A 210 6.98 -10.61 1.65
C GLY A 210 7.68 -9.26 1.62
N ASP A 211 8.94 -9.30 2.00
CA ASP A 211 9.87 -8.18 1.91
C ASP A 211 10.14 -7.82 0.43
N ILE A 212 10.18 -6.52 0.13
CA ILE A 212 10.36 -6.02 -1.24
C ILE A 212 11.70 -6.42 -1.84
N ASP A 213 12.76 -6.41 -1.06
CA ASP A 213 14.09 -6.74 -1.57
C ASP A 213 14.17 -8.24 -1.88
N ASN A 214 13.57 -9.09 -1.06
CA ASN A 214 13.41 -10.52 -1.35
C ASN A 214 12.55 -10.77 -2.59
N LEU A 215 11.50 -9.96 -2.79
CA LEU A 215 10.66 -10.02 -3.98
C LEU A 215 11.42 -9.68 -5.26
N LYS A 216 12.20 -8.61 -5.24
CA LYS A 216 13.00 -8.17 -6.38
C LYS A 216 14.08 -9.19 -6.74
N THR A 217 14.63 -9.89 -5.76
CA THR A 217 15.69 -10.88 -5.97
C THR A 217 15.17 -12.25 -6.36
N ASN A 218 13.97 -12.62 -5.93
CA ASN A 218 13.42 -13.96 -6.11
C ASN A 218 12.39 -14.07 -7.25
N MET A 219 12.01 -12.97 -7.89
CA MET A 219 11.08 -12.99 -9.03
C MET A 219 11.79 -12.67 -10.34
N ILE A 220 11.76 -13.61 -11.27
CA ILE A 220 12.30 -13.44 -12.61
C ILE A 220 11.16 -13.32 -13.61
N LYS A 221 11.19 -12.24 -14.40
CA LYS A 221 10.36 -12.11 -15.59
C LYS A 221 11.17 -12.53 -16.81
N VAL A 222 10.81 -13.64 -17.41
CA VAL A 222 11.46 -14.18 -18.61
C VAL A 222 10.54 -14.02 -19.81
N GLN A 223 11.09 -13.55 -20.94
CA GLN A 223 10.43 -13.60 -22.24
C GLN A 223 11.09 -14.65 -23.10
N ILE A 224 10.33 -15.66 -23.48
CA ILE A 224 10.81 -16.82 -24.23
C ILE A 224 10.14 -16.84 -25.61
N SER A 225 10.93 -17.01 -26.64
CA SER A 225 10.44 -17.31 -27.99
C SER A 225 11.00 -18.66 -28.41
N LEU A 226 10.12 -19.62 -28.64
CA LEU A 226 10.48 -20.94 -29.13
C LEU A 226 10.03 -21.13 -30.57
N LYS A 227 10.79 -21.93 -31.33
CA LYS A 227 10.49 -22.24 -32.75
C LYS A 227 9.35 -23.26 -32.88
N SER A 228 9.14 -24.10 -31.88
CA SER A 228 8.03 -25.06 -31.79
C SER A 228 6.84 -24.46 -31.02
N ASP A 229 5.65 -24.98 -31.21
CA ASP A 229 4.50 -24.61 -30.41
C ASP A 229 4.70 -25.08 -28.96
N PHE A 230 4.29 -24.28 -28.01
CA PHE A 230 4.50 -24.50 -26.58
C PHE A 230 3.36 -23.89 -25.77
N ASP A 231 3.13 -24.44 -24.60
CA ASP A 231 2.11 -23.97 -23.65
C ASP A 231 2.68 -23.87 -22.21
N LYS A 232 1.83 -23.61 -21.24
CA LYS A 232 2.22 -23.53 -19.82
C LYS A 232 2.83 -24.85 -19.32
N ASN A 233 2.38 -26.01 -19.83
CA ASN A 233 2.85 -27.31 -19.40
C ASN A 233 4.28 -27.60 -19.83
N THR A 234 4.77 -26.91 -20.87
CA THR A 234 6.18 -27.00 -21.31
C THR A 234 7.15 -26.58 -20.22
N PHE A 235 6.68 -25.79 -19.25
CA PHE A 235 7.46 -25.22 -18.15
C PHE A 235 7.05 -25.78 -16.77
N LYS A 236 6.51 -26.98 -16.72
CA LYS A 236 5.99 -27.62 -15.49
C LYS A 236 7.00 -27.80 -14.36
N ASP A 237 8.30 -27.76 -14.69
CA ASP A 237 9.40 -27.92 -13.72
C ASP A 237 9.75 -26.59 -13.02
N PHE A 238 9.08 -25.51 -13.39
CA PHE A 238 9.24 -24.17 -12.79
C PHE A 238 7.98 -23.76 -12.05
N GLU A 239 8.15 -23.10 -10.93
CA GLU A 239 7.05 -22.52 -10.14
C GLU A 239 6.55 -21.23 -10.79
N ILE A 240 5.60 -21.36 -11.74
CA ILE A 240 5.11 -20.27 -12.57
C ILE A 240 3.98 -19.52 -11.85
N LEU A 241 4.25 -18.29 -11.47
CA LEU A 241 3.30 -17.35 -10.88
C LEU A 241 2.38 -16.73 -11.94
N SER A 242 2.92 -16.42 -13.12
CA SER A 242 2.14 -15.87 -14.23
C SER A 242 2.66 -16.36 -15.58
N TYR A 243 1.73 -16.70 -16.49
CA TYR A 243 2.02 -17.10 -17.85
C TYR A 243 1.12 -16.34 -18.84
N LYS A 244 1.73 -15.65 -19.78
CA LYS A 244 1.02 -14.97 -20.87
C LYS A 244 1.71 -15.24 -22.20
N LYS A 245 1.00 -15.85 -23.16
CA LYS A 245 1.49 -16.12 -24.52
C LYS A 245 0.83 -15.19 -25.52
N ILE A 246 1.62 -14.58 -26.40
CA ILE A 246 1.16 -13.76 -27.51
C ILE A 246 1.96 -14.20 -28.75
N GLY A 247 1.32 -14.90 -29.66
CA GLY A 247 2.00 -15.52 -30.80
C GLY A 247 3.05 -16.53 -30.32
N ASN A 248 4.29 -16.39 -30.79
CA ASN A 248 5.41 -17.27 -30.41
C ASN A 248 6.23 -16.77 -29.23
N ILE A 249 5.74 -15.74 -28.52
CA ILE A 249 6.43 -15.18 -27.35
C ILE A 249 5.59 -15.46 -26.10
N ALA A 250 6.18 -16.13 -25.10
CA ALA A 250 5.62 -16.21 -23.79
C ALA A 250 6.35 -15.28 -22.81
N THR A 251 5.58 -14.58 -22.00
CA THR A 251 6.08 -13.88 -20.82
C THR A 251 5.72 -14.72 -19.61
N ILE A 252 6.74 -15.11 -18.85
CA ILE A 252 6.62 -15.97 -17.68
C ILE A 252 7.17 -15.19 -16.48
N ILE A 253 6.43 -15.17 -15.37
CA ILE A 253 6.91 -14.72 -14.07
C ILE A 253 7.03 -15.95 -13.20
N MET A 254 8.20 -16.21 -12.64
CA MET A 254 8.49 -17.36 -11.81
C MET A 254 9.36 -16.98 -10.61
N GLU A 255 9.35 -17.80 -9.57
CA GLU A 255 10.30 -17.69 -8.47
C GLU A 255 11.66 -18.26 -8.87
N ASP A 256 12.74 -17.53 -8.51
CA ASP A 256 14.12 -17.98 -8.71
C ASP A 256 14.60 -18.85 -7.54
N ASN A 257 14.04 -20.03 -7.40
CA ASN A 257 14.40 -20.96 -6.34
C ASN A 257 15.75 -21.67 -6.55
N LYS A 258 16.45 -21.48 -7.70
CA LYS A 258 17.63 -22.27 -8.06
C LYS A 258 18.65 -21.59 -8.97
N ASN A 259 18.98 -20.31 -8.82
CA ASN A 259 20.03 -19.69 -9.68
C ASN A 259 19.85 -20.05 -11.19
N CYS A 260 18.64 -19.95 -11.70
CA CYS A 260 18.26 -20.42 -13.04
C CYS A 260 18.86 -19.59 -14.19
N LEU A 261 19.55 -18.49 -13.87
CA LEU A 261 20.11 -17.55 -14.86
C LEU A 261 21.49 -17.94 -15.41
N LEU A 262 22.04 -19.09 -15.05
CA LEU A 262 23.37 -19.51 -15.52
C LEU A 262 23.42 -19.88 -17.03
N TYR A 263 22.31 -19.88 -17.76
CA TYR A 263 22.27 -20.28 -19.17
C TYR A 263 21.47 -19.35 -20.08
N THR A 264 21.58 -18.04 -19.93
CA THR A 264 21.13 -17.14 -20.97
C THR A 264 22.26 -16.92 -21.97
N SER A 265 22.08 -17.35 -23.23
CA SER A 265 22.97 -16.93 -24.30
C SER A 265 22.95 -15.40 -24.39
N PRO A 266 24.10 -14.74 -24.58
CA PRO A 266 24.16 -13.28 -24.65
C PRO A 266 23.21 -12.75 -25.72
N SER A 267 22.55 -11.63 -25.42
CA SER A 267 21.66 -10.93 -26.34
C SER A 267 22.39 -10.62 -27.63
N PRO A 268 21.74 -10.67 -28.82
CA PRO A 268 22.35 -10.27 -30.08
C PRO A 268 22.99 -8.87 -30.09
N ARG A 269 22.63 -8.01 -29.16
CA ARG A 269 23.23 -6.68 -28.94
C ARG A 269 24.62 -6.72 -28.31
N ASP A 270 25.00 -7.80 -27.63
CA ASP A 270 26.30 -7.93 -26.98
C ASP A 270 27.38 -8.48 -27.89
N ARG A 271 27.04 -8.82 -29.15
CA ARG A 271 27.97 -9.32 -30.19
C ARG A 271 28.59 -8.26 -31.10
N SER A 272 28.33 -6.96 -30.86
CA SER A 272 28.80 -5.90 -31.77
C SER A 272 30.02 -5.13 -31.25
N LEU A 273 30.79 -5.67 -30.30
CA LEU A 273 32.07 -5.12 -29.83
C LEU A 273 33.12 -6.23 -29.72
N SER A 274 33.58 -6.71 -30.87
CA SER A 274 34.89 -7.36 -31.04
C SER A 274 35.41 -7.08 -32.43
#